data_73bb0841e8f3e10053c9d5a21f8eace9
#
_entry.id   73bb0841e8f3e10053c9d5a21f8eace9
#
_cell.length_a   1.000
_cell.length_b   1.000
_cell.length_c   1.000
_cell.angle_alpha   90.00
_cell.angle_beta   90.00
_cell.angle_gamma   90.00
#
_symmetry.space_group_name_H-M   'P 1'
#
loop_
_entity.id
_entity.type
_entity.pdbx_description
1 polymer ?
#
loop_
_entity_poly.entity_id
_entity_poly.type
_entity_poly.pdbx_seq_one_letter_code
_entity_poly.pdbx_strand_id
1 'polypeptide(L)'
;MARIVSVGAALQDVYLIDHDDFGINKRGYFNQIELGSKIDIDKIYFSTGGGATNAATTFARNNHESIFMGCIADDTAGHAIIEALDQEGIDNSYITYTEKVNTGYSVILLTPSGERTILTCRGASAKFDLLDPNDLDTIYPDWLYVTTMRGNMDMLDQF
;
A
#
# COMPACT_ATOMS: atom_id res chain seq x y z
N MET A 1 18.31 10.24 15.39
CA MET A 1 17.74 9.03 14.82
C MET A 1 16.61 8.61 15.74
N ALA A 2 15.41 8.53 15.25
CA ALA A 2 14.24 8.11 16.04
C ALA A 2 13.77 6.75 15.55
N ARG A 3 13.16 5.96 16.42
CA ARG A 3 12.48 4.72 16.12
C ARG A 3 11.02 5.03 15.83
N ILE A 4 10.58 4.77 14.59
CA ILE A 4 9.25 5.16 14.11
C ILE A 4 8.50 3.92 13.61
N VAL A 5 7.33 3.68 14.19
CA VAL A 5 6.41 2.63 13.72
C VAL A 5 5.37 3.25 12.80
N SER A 6 5.25 2.71 11.59
CA SER A 6 4.21 3.07 10.62
C SER A 6 3.14 1.99 10.60
N VAL A 7 1.93 2.33 11.06
CA VAL A 7 0.79 1.41 11.15
C VAL A 7 -0.21 1.69 10.05
N GLY A 8 -0.62 0.67 9.30
CA GLY A 8 -1.68 0.81 8.32
C GLY A 8 -1.54 -0.05 7.07
N ALA A 9 -2.03 0.46 5.95
CA ALA A 9 -2.17 -0.30 4.72
C ALA A 9 -0.84 -0.52 3.99
N ALA A 10 -0.69 -1.74 3.47
CA ALA A 10 0.27 -2.13 2.45
C ALA A 10 -0.47 -2.71 1.23
N LEU A 11 -0.10 -2.30 0.04
CA LEU A 11 -0.69 -2.75 -1.21
C LEU A 11 0.40 -3.01 -2.26
N GLN A 12 0.13 -3.92 -3.17
CA GLN A 12 0.88 -4.01 -4.43
C GLN A 12 0.20 -3.10 -5.45
N ASP A 13 0.91 -2.10 -5.91
CA ASP A 13 0.43 -1.19 -6.95
C ASP A 13 0.96 -1.60 -8.32
N VAL A 14 0.07 -1.61 -9.32
CA VAL A 14 0.41 -1.83 -10.73
C VAL A 14 0.01 -0.61 -11.52
N TYR A 15 0.98 0.06 -12.10
CA TYR A 15 0.77 1.20 -12.98
C TYR A 15 0.69 0.72 -14.42
N LEU A 16 -0.43 1.00 -15.06
CA LEU A 16 -0.64 0.82 -16.48
C LEU A 16 -0.56 2.18 -17.14
N ILE A 17 0.33 2.32 -18.11
CA ILE A 17 0.53 3.56 -18.86
C ILE A 17 0.22 3.30 -20.31
N ASP A 18 -0.67 4.11 -20.86
CA ASP A 18 -1.08 4.06 -22.26
C ASP A 18 -0.99 5.45 -22.87
N HIS A 19 -0.46 5.55 -24.09
CA HIS A 19 -0.33 6.79 -24.83
C HIS A 19 -1.69 7.33 -25.32
N ASP A 20 -2.66 6.45 -25.52
CA ASP A 20 -4.01 6.81 -25.98
C ASP A 20 -4.96 7.22 -24.83
N ASP A 21 -4.39 7.47 -23.61
CA ASP A 21 -5.10 8.02 -22.47
C ASP A 21 -6.30 7.18 -21.96
N PHE A 22 -6.27 5.84 -22.14
CA PHE A 22 -7.37 4.97 -21.71
C PHE A 22 -8.77 5.43 -22.16
N GLY A 23 -8.87 6.02 -23.35
CA GLY A 23 -10.14 6.51 -23.89
C GLY A 23 -10.71 7.70 -23.10
N ILE A 24 -9.87 8.60 -22.59
CA ILE A 24 -10.33 9.83 -21.96
C ILE A 24 -11.28 10.58 -22.92
N ASN A 25 -12.46 10.95 -22.42
CA ASN A 25 -13.38 11.69 -23.24
C ASN A 25 -12.84 13.10 -23.56
N LYS A 26 -13.35 13.72 -24.63
CA LYS A 26 -12.90 15.04 -25.11
C LYS A 26 -12.98 16.18 -24.08
N ARG A 27 -13.66 15.97 -22.94
CA ARG A 27 -13.73 16.90 -21.81
C ARG A 27 -12.68 16.63 -20.74
N GLY A 28 -11.92 15.52 -20.86
CA GLY A 28 -10.83 15.21 -19.94
C GLY A 28 -11.24 14.79 -18.53
N TYR A 29 -12.51 14.43 -18.29
CA TYR A 29 -13.00 14.13 -16.94
C TYR A 29 -13.23 12.64 -16.66
N PHE A 30 -13.23 11.78 -17.67
CA PHE A 30 -13.59 10.37 -17.52
C PHE A 30 -12.71 9.48 -18.37
N ASN A 31 -12.28 8.36 -17.77
CA ASN A 31 -11.77 7.23 -18.52
C ASN A 31 -12.94 6.39 -19.00
N GLN A 32 -12.93 6.00 -20.27
CA GLN A 32 -13.95 5.17 -20.88
C GLN A 32 -13.27 3.96 -21.53
N ILE A 33 -13.64 2.77 -21.05
CA ILE A 33 -13.18 1.50 -21.62
C ILE A 33 -14.39 0.79 -22.18
N GLU A 34 -14.34 0.42 -23.46
CA GLU A 34 -15.41 -0.31 -24.13
C GLU A 34 -15.52 -1.73 -23.56
N LEU A 35 -16.74 -2.17 -23.28
CA LEU A 35 -16.98 -3.54 -22.80
C LEU A 35 -16.57 -4.56 -23.86
N GLY A 36 -15.78 -5.55 -23.46
CA GLY A 36 -15.29 -6.60 -24.35
C GLY A 36 -14.09 -6.20 -25.19
N SER A 37 -13.59 -4.97 -25.07
CA SER A 37 -12.36 -4.55 -25.74
C SER A 37 -11.12 -5.25 -25.15
N LYS A 38 -10.09 -5.41 -25.99
CA LYS A 38 -8.72 -5.75 -25.59
C LYS A 38 -7.85 -4.55 -25.89
N ILE A 39 -7.22 -4.01 -24.87
CA ILE A 39 -6.36 -2.82 -24.95
C ILE A 39 -4.93 -3.27 -24.72
N ASP A 40 -4.03 -2.95 -25.64
CA ASP A 40 -2.60 -3.17 -25.50
C ASP A 40 -2.02 -2.00 -24.70
N ILE A 41 -1.32 -2.30 -23.61
CA ILE A 41 -0.74 -1.31 -22.71
C ILE A 41 0.74 -1.11 -23.05
N ASP A 42 1.16 0.13 -23.21
CA ASP A 42 2.55 0.46 -23.59
C ASP A 42 3.56 0.09 -22.51
N LYS A 43 3.23 0.38 -21.26
CA LYS A 43 4.14 0.15 -20.13
C LYS A 43 3.39 -0.30 -18.90
N ILE A 44 4.04 -1.19 -18.16
CA ILE A 44 3.59 -1.65 -16.86
C ILE A 44 4.71 -1.48 -15.83
N TYR A 45 4.37 -0.96 -14.66
CA TYR A 45 5.29 -0.87 -13.52
C TYR A 45 4.63 -1.44 -12.28
N PHE A 46 5.43 -2.16 -11.50
CA PHE A 46 5.03 -2.67 -10.18
C PHE A 46 5.71 -1.83 -9.11
N SER A 47 4.99 -1.53 -8.05
CA SER A 47 5.52 -0.79 -6.91
C SER A 47 4.78 -1.21 -5.65
N THR A 48 5.40 -0.97 -4.50
CA THR A 48 4.70 -1.08 -3.23
C THR A 48 3.93 0.21 -2.98
N GLY A 49 2.66 0.07 -2.61
CA GLY A 49 1.77 1.16 -2.23
C GLY A 49 1.20 0.95 -0.83
N GLY A 50 0.41 1.92 -0.41
CA GLY A 50 -0.18 1.96 0.93
C GLY A 50 0.40 3.10 1.78
N GLY A 51 -0.46 3.71 2.60
CA GLY A 51 -0.05 4.87 3.39
C GLY A 51 1.07 4.55 4.38
N ALA A 52 1.02 3.38 5.01
CA ALA A 52 2.00 3.01 6.02
C ALA A 52 3.34 2.58 5.40
N THR A 53 3.33 1.83 4.31
CA THR A 53 4.57 1.45 3.60
C THR A 53 5.26 2.67 3.02
N ASN A 54 4.52 3.61 2.42
CA ASN A 54 5.09 4.86 1.91
C ASN A 54 5.71 5.73 3.02
N ALA A 55 5.04 5.80 4.18
CA ALA A 55 5.58 6.51 5.34
C ALA A 55 6.83 5.83 5.88
N ALA A 56 6.79 4.50 6.05
CA ALA A 56 7.95 3.72 6.51
C ALA A 56 9.17 3.92 5.61
N THR A 57 8.97 3.83 4.29
CA THR A 57 10.03 4.12 3.30
C THR A 57 10.57 5.54 3.43
N THR A 58 9.69 6.52 3.64
CA THR A 58 10.10 7.90 3.83
C THR A 58 10.97 8.05 5.08
N PHE A 59 10.58 7.44 6.19
CA PHE A 59 11.36 7.50 7.44
C PHE A 59 12.69 6.79 7.32
N ALA A 60 12.74 5.60 6.72
CA ALA A 60 13.99 4.86 6.49
C ALA A 60 14.97 5.69 5.64
N ARG A 61 14.51 6.27 4.53
CA ARG A 61 15.33 7.11 3.64
C ARG A 61 15.80 8.42 4.29
N ASN A 62 15.16 8.84 5.39
CA ASN A 62 15.58 9.97 6.22
C ASN A 62 16.41 9.55 7.43
N ASN A 63 17.01 8.34 7.41
CA ASN A 63 17.89 7.80 8.43
C ASN A 63 17.23 7.63 9.80
N HIS A 64 15.95 7.31 9.84
CA HIS A 64 15.27 6.84 11.04
C HIS A 64 15.25 5.31 11.09
N GLU A 65 15.17 4.74 12.28
CA GLU A 65 14.84 3.33 12.48
C GLU A 65 13.35 3.15 12.17
N SER A 66 13.05 2.57 11.02
CA SER A 66 11.69 2.47 10.49
C SER A 66 11.16 1.06 10.65
N ILE A 67 9.98 0.94 11.22
CA ILE A 67 9.28 -0.32 11.45
C ILE A 67 7.91 -0.23 10.78
N PHE A 68 7.53 -1.29 10.09
CA PHE A 68 6.21 -1.39 9.46
C PHE A 68 5.33 -2.39 10.22
N MET A 69 4.11 -1.97 10.57
CA MET A 69 3.06 -2.79 11.17
C MET A 69 1.81 -2.75 10.30
N GLY A 70 1.43 -3.88 9.75
CA GLY A 70 0.28 -4.00 8.84
C GLY A 70 -0.08 -5.45 8.57
N CYS A 71 -1.11 -5.67 7.76
CA CYS A 71 -1.58 -7.02 7.44
C CYS A 71 -1.44 -7.30 5.93
N ILE A 72 -0.87 -8.47 5.61
CA ILE A 72 -0.76 -9.01 4.25
C ILE A 72 -1.23 -10.47 4.23
N ALA A 73 -1.29 -11.07 3.05
CA ALA A 73 -1.43 -12.51 2.89
C ALA A 73 -0.10 -13.15 2.48
N ASP A 74 0.00 -14.46 2.62
CA ASP A 74 1.11 -15.26 2.06
C ASP A 74 0.85 -15.53 0.58
N ASP A 75 1.01 -14.48 -0.24
CA ASP A 75 0.82 -14.51 -1.69
C ASP A 75 1.90 -13.69 -2.41
N THR A 76 1.87 -13.74 -3.74
CA THR A 76 2.88 -13.05 -4.57
C THR A 76 2.97 -11.55 -4.27
N ALA A 77 1.84 -10.89 -4.03
CA ALA A 77 1.81 -9.47 -3.72
C ALA A 77 2.38 -9.19 -2.31
N GLY A 78 2.07 -10.05 -1.33
CA GLY A 78 2.64 -9.98 0.02
C GLY A 78 4.15 -10.14 0.01
N HIS A 79 4.67 -11.13 -0.73
CA HIS A 79 6.12 -11.34 -0.87
C HIS A 79 6.81 -10.15 -1.54
N ALA A 80 6.20 -9.56 -2.57
CA ALA A 80 6.76 -8.37 -3.22
C ALA A 80 6.82 -7.16 -2.28
N ILE A 81 5.84 -7.01 -1.39
CA ILE A 81 5.85 -5.97 -0.35
C ILE A 81 6.99 -6.19 0.64
N ILE A 82 7.16 -7.43 1.14
CA ILE A 82 8.25 -7.77 2.07
C ILE A 82 9.60 -7.48 1.43
N GLU A 83 9.82 -7.93 0.20
CA GLU A 83 11.06 -7.68 -0.52
C GLU A 83 11.36 -6.18 -0.66
N ALA A 84 10.34 -5.37 -0.95
CA ALA A 84 10.49 -3.92 -1.05
C ALA A 84 10.83 -3.28 0.30
N LEU A 85 10.24 -3.74 1.41
CA LEU A 85 10.54 -3.25 2.76
C LEU A 85 11.97 -3.64 3.17
N ASP A 86 12.40 -4.87 2.87
CA ASP A 86 13.77 -5.35 3.15
C ASP A 86 14.82 -4.53 2.39
N GLN A 87 14.55 -4.21 1.12
CA GLN A 87 15.45 -3.38 0.30
C GLN A 87 15.64 -1.98 0.85
N GLU A 88 14.64 -1.43 1.54
CA GLU A 88 14.69 -0.12 2.20
C GLU A 88 15.23 -0.20 3.65
N GLY A 89 15.56 -1.41 4.13
CA GLY A 89 16.03 -1.63 5.50
C GLY A 89 14.97 -1.38 6.58
N ILE A 90 13.71 -1.61 6.24
CA ILE A 90 12.57 -1.43 7.14
C ILE A 90 12.33 -2.75 7.90
N ASP A 91 12.22 -2.68 9.22
CA ASP A 91 11.85 -3.83 10.02
C ASP A 91 10.37 -4.20 9.74
N ASN A 92 10.17 -5.40 9.23
CA ASN A 92 8.87 -5.96 8.88
C ASN A 92 8.47 -7.15 9.78
N SER A 93 9.14 -7.34 10.91
CA SER A 93 8.89 -8.45 11.85
C SER A 93 7.50 -8.40 12.47
N TYR A 94 6.84 -7.25 12.42
CA TYR A 94 5.51 -7.01 12.99
C TYR A 94 4.39 -7.05 11.93
N ILE A 95 4.66 -7.70 10.82
CA ILE A 95 3.64 -7.96 9.81
C ILE A 95 2.74 -9.10 10.28
N THR A 96 1.44 -8.86 10.25
CA THR A 96 0.42 -9.88 10.49
C THR A 96 0.01 -10.55 9.19
N TYR A 97 -0.13 -11.87 9.20
CA TYR A 97 -0.58 -12.63 8.03
C TYR A 97 -2.03 -13.06 8.17
N THR A 98 -2.74 -13.08 7.04
CA THR A 98 -4.11 -13.60 6.97
C THR A 98 -4.27 -14.57 5.80
N GLU A 99 -4.98 -15.68 6.05
CA GLU A 99 -5.38 -16.66 5.03
C GLU A 99 -6.79 -16.38 4.48
N LYS A 100 -7.51 -15.41 5.05
CA LYS A 100 -8.93 -15.17 4.74
C LYS A 100 -9.15 -14.39 3.45
N VAL A 101 -8.18 -13.56 3.06
CA VAL A 101 -8.25 -12.67 1.90
C VAL A 101 -6.84 -12.45 1.37
N ASN A 102 -6.71 -12.14 0.09
CA ASN A 102 -5.43 -11.82 -0.53
C ASN A 102 -4.87 -10.48 -0.03
N THR A 103 -3.58 -10.27 -0.24
CA THR A 103 -2.92 -8.97 -0.06
C THR A 103 -3.64 -7.87 -0.86
N GLY A 104 -3.61 -6.65 -0.34
CA GLY A 104 -4.18 -5.50 -1.03
C GLY A 104 -3.50 -5.24 -2.38
N TYR A 105 -4.30 -4.87 -3.38
CA TYR A 105 -3.83 -4.68 -4.74
C TYR A 105 -4.50 -3.49 -5.41
N SER A 106 -3.73 -2.65 -6.11
CA SER A 106 -4.27 -1.55 -6.89
C SER A 106 -3.82 -1.64 -8.34
N VAL A 107 -4.75 -1.38 -9.25
CA VAL A 107 -4.44 -1.12 -10.66
C VAL A 107 -4.62 0.39 -10.90
N ILE A 108 -3.57 1.04 -11.35
CA ILE A 108 -3.51 2.48 -11.53
C ILE A 108 -3.41 2.76 -13.02
N LEU A 109 -4.48 3.30 -13.58
CA LEU A 109 -4.52 3.78 -14.95
C LEU A 109 -3.92 5.18 -14.96
N LEU A 110 -2.70 5.30 -15.46
CA LEU A 110 -1.95 6.55 -15.47
C LEU A 110 -1.91 7.13 -16.88
N THR A 111 -2.39 8.36 -17.01
CA THR A 111 -2.37 9.09 -18.26
C THR A 111 -1.06 9.82 -18.48
N PRO A 112 -0.68 10.17 -19.72
CA PRO A 112 0.50 10.99 -20.00
C PRO A 112 0.48 12.37 -19.33
N SER A 113 -0.70 12.91 -19.02
CA SER A 113 -0.87 14.18 -18.29
C SER A 113 -0.56 14.06 -16.80
N GLY A 114 -0.39 12.83 -16.27
CA GLY A 114 -0.17 12.57 -14.86
C GLY A 114 -1.45 12.34 -14.04
N GLU A 115 -2.62 12.48 -14.66
CA GLU A 115 -3.89 12.11 -14.03
C GLU A 115 -4.01 10.59 -13.93
N ARG A 116 -4.69 10.14 -12.88
CA ARG A 116 -4.80 8.70 -12.62
C ARG A 116 -6.17 8.28 -12.11
N THR A 117 -6.57 7.09 -12.52
CA THR A 117 -7.72 6.37 -11.92
C THR A 117 -7.20 5.14 -11.22
N ILE A 118 -7.61 4.91 -9.99
CA ILE A 118 -7.14 3.79 -9.16
C ILE A 118 -8.30 2.83 -8.91
N LEU A 119 -8.11 1.59 -9.33
CA LEU A 119 -8.98 0.45 -9.02
C LEU A 119 -8.33 -0.34 -7.89
N THR A 120 -8.91 -0.30 -6.69
CA THR A 120 -8.28 -0.89 -5.50
C THR A 120 -9.12 -2.02 -4.90
N CYS A 121 -8.49 -3.18 -4.74
CA CYS A 121 -8.95 -4.23 -3.86
C CYS A 121 -8.12 -4.19 -2.57
N ARG A 122 -8.73 -3.83 -1.45
CA ARG A 122 -7.99 -3.61 -0.21
C ARG A 122 -7.48 -4.88 0.44
N GLY A 123 -8.20 -5.99 0.30
CA GLY A 123 -7.76 -7.29 0.82
C GLY A 123 -7.33 -7.24 2.28
N ALA A 124 -6.18 -7.85 2.55
CA ALA A 124 -5.56 -7.90 3.87
C ALA A 124 -5.26 -6.51 4.45
N SER A 125 -4.98 -5.50 3.62
CA SER A 125 -4.71 -4.14 4.09
C SER A 125 -5.88 -3.47 4.82
N ALA A 126 -7.06 -4.09 4.82
CA ALA A 126 -8.23 -3.63 5.57
C ALA A 126 -8.46 -4.40 6.88
N LYS A 127 -7.57 -5.34 7.24
CA LYS A 127 -7.70 -6.23 8.40
C LYS A 127 -6.91 -5.70 9.61
N PHE A 128 -7.18 -4.47 10.00
CA PHE A 128 -6.53 -3.83 11.15
C PHE A 128 -6.87 -4.52 12.47
N ASP A 129 -8.02 -5.18 12.55
CA ASP A 129 -8.45 -5.99 13.69
C ASP A 129 -7.56 -7.22 13.98
N LEU A 130 -6.63 -7.52 13.09
CA LEU A 130 -5.64 -8.59 13.27
C LEU A 130 -4.29 -8.08 13.82
N LEU A 131 -4.06 -6.77 13.89
CA LEU A 131 -2.84 -6.22 14.46
C LEU A 131 -2.87 -6.34 15.98
N ASP A 132 -1.70 -6.54 16.59
CA ASP A 132 -1.58 -6.57 18.05
C ASP A 132 -0.92 -5.27 18.56
N PRO A 133 -1.69 -4.37 19.18
CA PRO A 133 -1.14 -3.14 19.75
C PRO A 133 -0.09 -3.38 20.85
N ASN A 134 -0.12 -4.53 21.52
CA ASN A 134 0.88 -4.87 22.56
C ASN A 134 2.29 -5.02 22.00
N ASP A 135 2.44 -5.20 20.68
CA ASP A 135 3.76 -5.18 20.03
C ASP A 135 4.49 -3.86 20.29
N LEU A 136 3.76 -2.74 20.45
CA LEU A 136 4.36 -1.44 20.79
C LEU A 136 5.09 -1.43 22.12
N ASP A 137 4.65 -2.24 23.10
CA ASP A 137 5.33 -2.40 24.39
C ASP A 137 6.68 -3.11 24.26
N THR A 138 6.88 -3.82 23.16
CA THR A 138 8.16 -4.48 22.83
C THR A 138 9.04 -3.58 21.98
N ILE A 139 8.45 -2.84 21.06
CA ILE A 139 9.15 -1.97 20.11
C ILE A 139 9.68 -0.71 20.81
N TYR A 140 8.95 -0.14 21.77
CA TYR A 140 9.24 1.16 22.40
C TYR A 140 9.52 2.27 21.37
N PRO A 141 8.55 2.62 20.51
CA PRO A 141 8.78 3.62 19.48
C PRO A 141 8.88 5.03 20.07
N ASP A 142 9.72 5.86 19.45
CA ASP A 142 9.74 7.31 19.73
C ASP A 142 8.51 8.00 19.12
N TRP A 143 8.03 7.48 17.97
CA TRP A 143 6.89 8.00 17.23
C TRP A 143 6.06 6.88 16.63
N LEU A 144 4.75 7.05 16.70
CA LEU A 144 3.77 6.21 16.03
C LEU A 144 3.09 7.01 14.92
N TYR A 145 3.22 6.52 13.68
CA TYR A 145 2.56 7.10 12.51
C TYR A 145 1.44 6.18 12.06
N VAL A 146 0.20 6.55 12.36
CA VAL A 146 -0.99 5.76 12.01
C VAL A 146 -1.65 6.36 10.77
N THR A 147 -1.79 5.54 9.71
CA THR A 147 -2.48 5.98 8.49
C THR A 147 -3.91 5.46 8.45
N THR A 148 -4.68 5.95 7.47
CA THR A 148 -6.08 5.62 7.21
C THR A 148 -6.48 4.22 7.66
N MET A 149 -7.03 4.08 8.86
CA MET A 149 -7.59 2.82 9.38
C MET A 149 -9.07 2.68 9.00
N ARG A 150 -9.49 3.31 7.88
CA ARG A 150 -10.87 3.32 7.37
C ARG A 150 -11.90 3.84 8.37
N GLY A 151 -11.47 4.72 9.28
CA GLY A 151 -12.35 5.22 10.35
C GLY A 151 -12.63 4.22 11.46
N ASN A 152 -11.82 3.16 11.59
CA ASN A 152 -11.91 2.23 12.72
C ASN A 152 -11.34 2.93 13.97
N MET A 153 -12.22 3.65 14.68
CA MET A 153 -11.84 4.39 15.88
C MET A 153 -11.51 3.46 17.04
N ASP A 154 -12.22 2.33 17.15
CA ASP A 154 -11.99 1.36 18.23
C ASP A 154 -10.58 0.76 18.15
N MET A 155 -10.04 0.62 16.94
CA MET A 155 -8.68 0.16 16.75
C MET A 155 -7.67 1.29 16.97
N LEU A 156 -8.00 2.50 16.56
CA LEU A 156 -7.14 3.66 16.79
C LEU A 156 -6.95 3.94 18.29
N ASP A 157 -7.99 3.73 19.09
CA ASP A 157 -7.95 3.94 20.55
C ASP A 157 -7.09 2.89 21.28
N GLN A 158 -6.67 1.82 20.58
CA GLN A 158 -5.79 0.78 21.14
C GLN A 158 -4.31 1.08 20.89
N PHE A 159 -3.98 1.93 19.95
CA PHE A 159 -2.64 2.42 19.66
C PHE A 159 -2.32 3.72 20.40
#